data_5bc4413ca9a164aa1bee48032568f7a9
#
_entry.id   5bc4413ca9a164aa1bee48032568f7a9
#
_cell.length_a   1.000
_cell.length_b   1.000
_cell.length_c   1.000
_cell.angle_alpha   90.00
_cell.angle_beta   90.00
_cell.angle_gamma   90.00
#
_symmetry.space_group_name_H-M   'P 1'
#
loop_
_entity.id
_entity.type
_entity.pdbx_description
1 polymer ?
#
loop_
_entity_poly.entity_id
_entity_poly.type
_entity_poly.pdbx_seq_one_letter_code
_entity_poly.pdbx_strand_id
1 'polypeptide(L)'
;VREDVIERANGERGIYGVVDKDPACIVLPIDSTPDGDFLYLVEQFRYTVGARFMELPQGGWEIADVYPEEMARGELREETGLSAERMTLLTTLQIGYGVMNQKQYVFLAEGLTHGEHDRDAEETDLEVHRVSVAEFEAMLLDGRIVDNCSAAAWGIYRLWRERRAGR
;
A
#
# COMPACT_ATOMS: atom_id res chain seq x y z
N VAL A 1 -5.35 20.16 4.77
CA VAL A 1 -4.14 20.74 5.41
C VAL A 1 -4.60 21.72 6.45
N ARG A 2 -4.03 21.62 7.64
CA ARG A 2 -4.28 22.58 8.74
C ARG A 2 -2.98 23.06 9.34
N GLU A 3 -3.07 24.18 10.08
CA GLU A 3 -1.99 24.75 10.86
C GLU A 3 -2.39 24.74 12.33
N ASP A 4 -1.58 24.11 13.17
CA ASP A 4 -1.81 24.02 14.61
C ASP A 4 -0.84 24.93 15.37
N VAL A 5 -1.33 25.71 16.32
CA VAL A 5 -0.48 26.41 17.28
C VAL A 5 -0.06 25.41 18.35
N ILE A 6 1.25 25.22 18.51
CA ILE A 6 1.82 24.25 19.46
C ILE A 6 2.63 24.96 20.53
N GLU A 7 2.75 24.35 21.70
CA GLU A 7 3.73 24.68 22.72
C GLU A 7 4.83 23.60 22.75
N ARG A 8 6.07 24.03 22.62
CA ARG A 8 7.23 23.16 22.69
C ARG A 8 7.60 22.81 24.13
N ALA A 9 8.39 21.74 24.32
CA ALA A 9 8.82 21.31 25.64
C ALA A 9 9.59 22.39 26.45
N ASN A 10 10.16 23.39 25.78
CA ASN A 10 10.83 24.54 26.39
C ASN A 10 9.88 25.71 26.71
N GLY A 11 8.57 25.56 26.50
CA GLY A 11 7.54 26.57 26.71
C GLY A 11 7.38 27.59 25.57
N GLU A 12 8.17 27.50 24.51
CA GLU A 12 8.02 28.38 23.34
C GLU A 12 6.82 27.97 22.48
N ARG A 13 6.08 28.94 21.99
CA ARG A 13 5.01 28.72 21.01
C ARG A 13 5.58 28.60 19.60
N GLY A 14 4.92 27.81 18.79
CA GLY A 14 5.25 27.64 17.38
C GLY A 14 4.03 27.21 16.58
N ILE A 15 4.27 27.01 15.29
CA ILE A 15 3.27 26.56 14.33
C ILE A 15 3.69 25.19 13.81
N TYR A 16 2.71 24.29 13.60
CA TYR A 16 2.92 22.98 12.99
C TYR A 16 1.92 22.78 11.85
N GLY A 17 2.43 22.59 10.63
CA GLY A 17 1.60 22.25 9.47
C GLY A 17 1.30 20.74 9.46
N VAL A 18 0.03 20.38 9.31
CA VAL A 18 -0.42 18.99 9.28
C VAL A 18 -1.23 18.72 8.02
N VAL A 19 -0.89 17.64 7.30
CA VAL A 19 -1.74 17.05 6.28
C VAL A 19 -2.65 16.05 6.97
N ASP A 20 -3.94 16.39 7.03
CA ASP A 20 -4.98 15.55 7.64
C ASP A 20 -5.59 14.67 6.57
N LYS A 21 -5.46 13.36 6.70
CA LYS A 21 -5.96 12.37 5.73
C LYS A 21 -6.57 11.17 6.44
N ASP A 22 -7.62 10.65 5.81
CA ASP A 22 -8.24 9.39 6.20
C ASP A 22 -7.27 8.21 6.07
N PRO A 23 -7.53 7.12 6.80
CA PRO A 23 -6.74 5.91 6.68
C PRO A 23 -6.72 5.37 5.25
N ALA A 24 -5.61 4.71 4.90
CA ALA A 24 -5.45 3.99 3.64
C ALA A 24 -5.10 2.52 3.91
N CYS A 25 -5.14 1.70 2.89
CA CYS A 25 -4.58 0.36 2.92
C CYS A 25 -3.52 0.18 1.84
N ILE A 26 -2.70 -0.85 1.99
CA ILE A 26 -1.80 -1.38 0.97
C ILE A 26 -1.91 -2.90 0.99
N VAL A 27 -1.93 -3.50 -0.17
CA VAL A 27 -2.14 -4.94 -0.34
C VAL A 27 -0.92 -5.58 -0.97
N LEU A 28 -0.47 -6.69 -0.39
CA LEU A 28 0.53 -7.60 -0.97
C LEU A 28 -0.22 -8.77 -1.65
N PRO A 29 -0.52 -8.72 -2.94
CA PRO A 29 -1.20 -9.79 -3.65
C PRO A 29 -0.20 -10.86 -4.07
N ILE A 30 -0.07 -11.92 -3.26
CA ILE A 30 0.88 -13.01 -3.47
C ILE A 30 0.18 -14.16 -4.19
N ASP A 31 0.71 -14.52 -5.36
CA ASP A 31 0.32 -15.66 -6.17
C ASP A 31 1.40 -16.74 -6.08
N SER A 32 1.14 -17.78 -5.27
CA SER A 32 2.06 -18.89 -5.07
C SER A 32 1.75 -20.00 -6.08
N THR A 33 2.70 -20.29 -6.96
CA THR A 33 2.60 -21.30 -8.01
C THR A 33 3.72 -22.33 -7.92
N PRO A 34 3.64 -23.47 -8.62
CA PRO A 34 4.75 -24.42 -8.71
C PRO A 34 6.04 -23.81 -9.26
N ASP A 35 5.95 -22.76 -10.07
CA ASP A 35 7.08 -22.05 -10.68
C ASP A 35 7.67 -20.96 -9.78
N GLY A 36 7.07 -20.71 -8.62
CA GLY A 36 7.50 -19.73 -7.63
C GLY A 36 6.39 -18.77 -7.19
N ASP A 37 6.78 -17.85 -6.33
CA ASP A 37 5.89 -16.79 -5.83
C ASP A 37 5.98 -15.56 -6.74
N PHE A 38 4.83 -14.99 -7.06
CA PHE A 38 4.67 -13.76 -7.85
C PHE A 38 3.88 -12.72 -7.07
N LEU A 39 4.06 -11.46 -7.47
CA LEU A 39 3.27 -10.32 -6.98
C LEU A 39 2.59 -9.61 -8.15
N TYR A 40 1.49 -8.96 -7.85
CA TYR A 40 0.86 -8.01 -8.77
C TYR A 40 1.15 -6.60 -8.29
N LEU A 41 1.68 -5.79 -9.20
CA LEU A 41 1.99 -4.38 -9.01
C LEU A 41 1.08 -3.55 -9.90
N VAL A 42 0.94 -2.29 -9.54
CA VAL A 42 0.31 -1.28 -10.38
C VAL A 42 1.35 -0.24 -10.78
N GLU A 43 1.24 0.26 -12.02
CA GLU A 43 2.02 1.38 -12.49
C GLU A 43 1.08 2.53 -12.81
N GLN A 44 1.30 3.69 -12.19
CA GLN A 44 0.47 4.86 -12.40
C GLN A 44 1.28 6.16 -12.37
N PHE A 45 0.70 7.23 -12.92
CA PHE A 45 1.31 8.55 -12.87
C PHE A 45 1.04 9.22 -11.52
N ARG A 46 2.10 9.56 -10.79
CA ARG A 46 2.02 10.29 -9.52
C ARG A 46 2.26 11.78 -9.74
N TYR A 47 1.17 12.55 -9.84
CA TYR A 47 1.18 13.98 -10.16
C TYR A 47 2.13 14.80 -9.29
N THR A 48 2.19 14.52 -7.99
CA THR A 48 3.04 15.25 -7.01
C THR A 48 4.54 15.17 -7.30
N VAL A 49 4.98 14.12 -7.98
CA VAL A 49 6.39 13.89 -8.35
C VAL A 49 6.61 13.90 -9.87
N GLY A 50 5.52 14.04 -10.66
CA GLY A 50 5.58 14.25 -12.11
C GLY A 50 6.11 13.06 -12.91
N ALA A 51 5.95 11.83 -12.42
CA ALA A 51 6.46 10.61 -13.05
C ALA A 51 5.56 9.40 -12.79
N ARG A 52 5.73 8.35 -13.61
CA ARG A 52 5.10 7.05 -13.40
C ARG A 52 5.97 6.19 -12.49
N PHE A 53 5.33 5.46 -11.60
CA PHE A 53 6.00 4.54 -10.67
C PHE A 53 5.23 3.24 -10.56
N MET A 54 5.99 2.16 -10.33
CA MET A 54 5.46 0.87 -9.90
C MET A 54 5.36 0.82 -8.38
N GLU A 55 4.23 0.30 -7.89
CA GLU A 55 3.93 0.17 -6.47
C GLU A 55 3.00 -1.01 -6.21
N LEU A 56 2.87 -1.42 -4.96
CA LEU A 56 1.83 -2.35 -4.56
C LEU A 56 0.46 -1.65 -4.62
N PRO A 57 -0.64 -2.37 -4.93
CA PRO A 57 -1.99 -1.81 -4.87
C PRO A 57 -2.26 -1.14 -3.54
N GLN A 58 -2.69 0.13 -3.57
CA GLN A 58 -2.88 0.93 -2.37
C GLN A 58 -3.76 2.15 -2.60
N GLY A 59 -4.65 2.40 -1.66
CA GLY A 59 -5.51 3.56 -1.68
C GLY A 59 -6.32 3.70 -0.40
N GLY A 60 -7.32 4.54 -0.44
CA GLY A 60 -8.20 4.78 0.70
C GLY A 60 -9.51 5.38 0.25
N TRP A 61 -10.57 4.96 0.90
CA TRP A 61 -11.91 5.41 0.61
C TRP A 61 -12.29 6.60 1.50
N GLU A 62 -12.86 7.63 0.90
CA GLU A 62 -13.44 8.77 1.60
C GLU A 62 -14.83 8.45 2.19
N ILE A 63 -15.01 7.21 2.68
CA ILE A 63 -16.25 6.73 3.28
C ILE A 63 -16.01 6.49 4.77
N ALA A 64 -16.84 7.11 5.61
CA ALA A 64 -16.78 6.91 7.04
C ALA A 64 -17.15 5.47 7.44
N ASP A 65 -16.47 4.94 8.46
CA ASP A 65 -16.78 3.64 9.10
C ASP A 65 -16.61 2.38 8.21
N VAL A 66 -15.79 2.44 7.16
CA VAL A 66 -15.44 1.24 6.39
C VAL A 66 -14.45 0.37 7.17
N TYR A 67 -14.71 -0.94 7.19
CA TYR A 67 -13.77 -1.88 7.77
C TYR A 67 -12.49 -1.95 6.91
N PRO A 68 -11.29 -1.92 7.51
CA PRO A 68 -10.02 -1.92 6.77
C PRO A 68 -9.87 -3.07 5.77
N GLU A 69 -10.41 -4.25 6.06
CA GLU A 69 -10.39 -5.39 5.14
C GLU A 69 -11.27 -5.16 3.91
N GLU A 70 -12.44 -4.54 4.07
CA GLU A 70 -13.34 -4.22 2.96
C GLU A 70 -12.68 -3.19 2.02
N MET A 71 -12.04 -2.17 2.59
CA MET A 71 -11.23 -1.22 1.84
C MET A 71 -10.13 -1.93 1.04
N ALA A 72 -9.34 -2.80 1.68
CA ALA A 72 -8.27 -3.52 1.01
C ALA A 72 -8.76 -4.47 -0.10
N ARG A 73 -9.93 -5.08 0.06
CA ARG A 73 -10.56 -5.90 -0.98
C ARG A 73 -11.07 -5.06 -2.15
N GLY A 74 -11.59 -3.87 -1.86
CA GLY A 74 -12.00 -2.91 -2.87
C GLY A 74 -10.83 -2.46 -3.71
N GLU A 75 -9.79 -1.89 -3.09
CA GLU A 75 -8.58 -1.42 -3.77
C GLU A 75 -7.94 -2.51 -4.64
N LEU A 76 -7.80 -3.73 -4.09
CA LEU A 76 -7.28 -4.86 -4.86
C LEU A 76 -8.09 -5.10 -6.14
N ARG A 77 -9.42 -5.08 -6.05
CA ARG A 77 -10.29 -5.31 -7.21
C ARG A 77 -10.27 -4.12 -8.17
N GLU A 78 -10.37 -2.91 -7.69
CA GLU A 78 -10.43 -1.67 -8.47
C GLU A 78 -9.15 -1.52 -9.29
N GLU A 79 -7.99 -1.57 -8.64
CA GLU A 79 -6.71 -1.35 -9.31
C GLU A 79 -6.25 -2.55 -10.14
N THR A 80 -6.50 -3.81 -9.71
CA THR A 80 -5.89 -4.99 -10.35
C THR A 80 -6.88 -5.95 -11.01
N GLY A 81 -8.18 -5.83 -10.75
CA GLY A 81 -9.17 -6.82 -11.15
C GLY A 81 -9.08 -8.14 -10.37
N LEU A 82 -8.28 -8.19 -9.31
CA LEU A 82 -8.11 -9.40 -8.52
C LEU A 82 -9.07 -9.45 -7.32
N SER A 83 -9.50 -10.68 -7.00
CA SER A 83 -10.13 -11.00 -5.73
C SER A 83 -9.25 -11.99 -4.97
N ALA A 84 -9.31 -11.97 -3.64
CA ALA A 84 -8.53 -12.85 -2.77
C ALA A 84 -9.44 -13.71 -1.91
N GLU A 85 -9.12 -15.01 -1.79
CA GLU A 85 -9.80 -15.91 -0.86
C GLU A 85 -9.54 -15.48 0.59
N ARG A 86 -8.31 -15.11 0.89
CA ARG A 86 -7.87 -14.73 2.24
C ARG A 86 -7.17 -13.37 2.24
N MET A 87 -7.63 -12.50 3.15
CA MET A 87 -6.98 -11.25 3.49
C MET A 87 -6.46 -11.34 4.92
N THR A 88 -5.19 -11.06 5.14
CA THR A 88 -4.55 -11.09 6.46
C THR A 88 -3.97 -9.72 6.78
N LEU A 89 -4.49 -9.04 7.81
CA LEU A 89 -3.87 -7.82 8.32
C LEU A 89 -2.52 -8.16 8.96
N LEU A 90 -1.45 -7.66 8.40
CA LEU A 90 -0.09 -7.86 8.92
C LEU A 90 0.27 -6.84 9.99
N THR A 91 -0.05 -5.57 9.76
CA THR A 91 0.24 -4.46 10.68
C THR A 91 -0.50 -3.19 10.26
N THR A 92 -0.38 -2.16 11.11
CA THR A 92 -0.77 -0.78 10.80
C THR A 92 0.44 0.12 10.95
N LEU A 93 0.71 0.95 9.93
CA LEU A 93 1.81 1.89 9.87
C LEU A 93 1.28 3.34 9.89
N GLN A 94 2.19 4.28 10.09
CA GLN A 94 1.97 5.72 9.86
C GLN A 94 2.81 6.12 8.64
N ILE A 95 2.18 6.65 7.59
CA ILE A 95 2.86 6.90 6.31
C ILE A 95 3.91 7.99 6.42
N GLY A 96 3.57 9.11 7.03
CA GLY A 96 4.48 10.26 7.12
C GLY A 96 4.24 11.06 8.39
N TYR A 97 4.37 10.41 9.55
CA TYR A 97 3.98 10.97 10.85
C TYR A 97 4.71 12.28 11.23
N GLY A 98 5.72 12.69 10.49
CA GLY A 98 6.35 13.99 10.65
C GLY A 98 5.53 15.16 10.07
N VAL A 99 4.59 14.89 9.16
CA VAL A 99 3.80 15.92 8.47
C VAL A 99 2.35 15.54 8.27
N MET A 100 1.98 14.25 8.41
CA MET A 100 0.60 13.79 8.22
C MET A 100 0.19 12.76 9.28
N ASN A 101 -1.11 12.65 9.49
CA ASN A 101 -1.70 11.72 10.46
C ASN A 101 -2.27 10.43 9.83
N GLN A 102 -2.00 10.20 8.53
CA GLN A 102 -2.56 9.08 7.81
C GLN A 102 -2.01 7.74 8.31
N LYS A 103 -2.91 6.84 8.68
CA LYS A 103 -2.62 5.43 8.96
C LYS A 103 -2.69 4.62 7.68
N GLN A 104 -1.88 3.56 7.59
CA GLN A 104 -1.94 2.59 6.51
C GLN A 104 -2.05 1.18 7.06
N TYR A 105 -3.08 0.46 6.66
CA TYR A 105 -3.27 -0.94 6.97
C TYR A 105 -2.55 -1.80 5.93
N VAL A 106 -1.65 -2.67 6.36
CA VAL A 106 -0.89 -3.56 5.47
C VAL A 106 -1.52 -4.93 5.45
N PHE A 107 -2.04 -5.33 4.29
CA PHE A 107 -2.70 -6.61 4.09
C PHE A 107 -1.90 -7.54 3.18
N LEU A 108 -1.90 -8.83 3.51
CA LEU A 108 -1.51 -9.91 2.63
C LEU A 108 -2.78 -10.51 1.99
N ALA A 109 -2.79 -10.60 0.66
CA ALA A 109 -3.85 -11.23 -0.11
C ALA A 109 -3.34 -12.54 -0.73
N GLU A 110 -4.05 -13.64 -0.48
CA GLU A 110 -3.71 -14.97 -0.95
C GLU A 110 -4.94 -15.68 -1.55
N GLY A 111 -4.71 -16.69 -2.42
CA GLY A 111 -5.78 -17.36 -3.13
C GLY A 111 -6.42 -16.43 -4.17
N LEU A 112 -5.58 -15.84 -5.02
CA LEU A 112 -5.98 -14.82 -5.97
C LEU A 112 -6.78 -15.43 -7.13
N THR A 113 -7.84 -14.72 -7.54
CA THR A 113 -8.64 -15.02 -8.73
C THR A 113 -8.82 -13.78 -9.56
N HIS A 114 -8.75 -13.93 -10.90
CA HIS A 114 -8.99 -12.83 -11.83
C HIS A 114 -10.48 -12.58 -12.01
N GLY A 115 -10.87 -11.32 -12.00
CA GLY A 115 -12.21 -10.82 -12.30
C GLY A 115 -12.16 -9.65 -13.28
N GLU A 116 -13.26 -8.94 -13.40
CA GLU A 116 -13.31 -7.68 -14.15
C GLU A 116 -12.75 -6.54 -13.27
N HIS A 117 -12.07 -5.58 -13.95
CA HIS A 117 -11.64 -4.34 -13.30
C HIS A 117 -12.85 -3.46 -13.01
N ASP A 118 -12.87 -2.86 -11.85
CA ASP A 118 -13.90 -1.89 -11.43
C ASP A 118 -13.21 -0.54 -11.14
N ARG A 119 -12.48 -0.05 -12.18
CA ARG A 119 -11.62 1.13 -12.06
C ARG A 119 -12.44 2.40 -11.99
N ASP A 120 -12.03 3.29 -11.11
CA ASP A 120 -12.50 4.66 -11.08
C ASP A 120 -12.07 5.44 -12.33
N ALA A 121 -12.83 6.50 -12.65
CA ALA A 121 -12.55 7.35 -13.83
C ALA A 121 -11.17 8.03 -13.77
N GLU A 122 -10.57 8.15 -12.59
CA GLU A 122 -9.26 8.76 -12.36
C GLU A 122 -8.10 7.76 -12.55
N GLU A 123 -8.38 6.45 -12.61
CA GLU A 123 -7.40 5.38 -12.73
C GLU A 123 -7.30 4.78 -14.13
N THR A 124 -7.74 5.51 -15.13
CA THR A 124 -7.81 5.05 -16.54
C THR A 124 -6.45 4.72 -17.16
N ASP A 125 -5.36 5.25 -16.63
CA ASP A 125 -3.99 5.05 -17.12
C ASP A 125 -3.17 4.05 -16.27
N LEU A 126 -3.80 3.38 -15.30
CA LEU A 126 -3.16 2.40 -14.42
C LEU A 126 -2.89 1.09 -15.19
N GLU A 127 -1.68 0.60 -15.11
CA GLU A 127 -1.24 -0.66 -15.70
C GLU A 127 -0.92 -1.69 -14.61
N VAL A 128 -1.35 -2.94 -14.83
CA VAL A 128 -1.11 -4.05 -13.88
C VAL A 128 0.02 -4.93 -14.39
N HIS A 129 1.00 -5.21 -13.52
CA HIS A 129 2.16 -6.02 -13.81
C HIS A 129 2.26 -7.22 -12.86
N ARG A 130 2.39 -8.43 -13.41
CA ARG A 130 2.71 -9.63 -12.62
C ARG A 130 4.21 -9.86 -12.68
N VAL A 131 4.89 -9.77 -11.54
CA VAL A 131 6.35 -9.95 -11.43
C VAL A 131 6.70 -11.06 -10.45
N SER A 132 7.83 -11.73 -10.66
CA SER A 132 8.32 -12.67 -9.66
C SER A 132 8.79 -11.95 -8.40
N VAL A 133 8.78 -12.64 -7.26
CA VAL A 133 9.33 -12.10 -6.00
C VAL A 133 10.79 -11.65 -6.18
N ALA A 134 11.59 -12.42 -6.91
CA ALA A 134 13.00 -12.07 -7.17
C ALA A 134 13.13 -10.77 -7.98
N GLU A 135 12.27 -10.57 -8.99
CA GLU A 135 12.25 -9.34 -9.77
C GLU A 135 11.78 -8.15 -8.93
N PHE A 136 10.73 -8.33 -8.12
CA PHE A 136 10.27 -7.29 -7.20
C PHE A 136 11.37 -6.84 -6.22
N GLU A 137 12.11 -7.79 -5.63
CA GLU A 137 13.23 -7.48 -4.74
C GLU A 137 14.36 -6.75 -5.49
N ALA A 138 14.65 -7.14 -6.73
CA ALA A 138 15.60 -6.43 -7.57
C ALA A 138 15.14 -5.00 -7.86
N MET A 139 13.85 -4.78 -8.15
CA MET A 139 13.27 -3.46 -8.40
C MET A 139 13.33 -2.53 -7.19
N LEU A 140 13.20 -3.07 -5.97
CA LEU A 140 13.41 -2.30 -4.74
C LEU A 140 14.88 -1.88 -4.57
N LEU A 141 15.82 -2.77 -4.90
CA LEU A 141 17.26 -2.52 -4.71
C LEU A 141 17.83 -1.58 -5.77
N ASP A 142 17.36 -1.65 -7.00
CA ASP A 142 17.85 -0.82 -8.13
C ASP A 142 17.09 0.50 -8.31
N GLY A 143 16.06 0.75 -7.49
CA GLY A 143 15.31 2.01 -7.46
C GLY A 143 14.22 2.14 -8.52
N ARG A 144 13.80 1.04 -9.17
CA ARG A 144 12.60 1.04 -10.03
C ARG A 144 11.32 1.13 -9.21
N ILE A 145 11.33 0.63 -7.97
CA ILE A 145 10.28 0.88 -6.97
C ILE A 145 10.86 1.80 -5.91
N VAL A 146 10.34 3.01 -5.81
CA VAL A 146 10.77 4.06 -4.86
C VAL A 146 9.69 4.36 -3.81
N ASP A 147 8.52 3.75 -3.94
CA ASP A 147 7.44 3.90 -2.98
C ASP A 147 7.82 3.28 -1.63
N ASN A 148 7.87 4.13 -0.60
CA ASN A 148 8.23 3.71 0.75
C ASN A 148 7.19 2.78 1.38
N CYS A 149 5.92 2.90 1.00
CA CYS A 149 4.84 2.06 1.49
C CYS A 149 5.00 0.62 0.99
N SER A 150 5.31 0.44 -0.30
CA SER A 150 5.61 -0.87 -0.91
C SER A 150 6.83 -1.52 -0.26
N ALA A 151 7.91 -0.76 -0.05
CA ALA A 151 9.13 -1.26 0.59
C ALA A 151 8.87 -1.68 2.05
N ALA A 152 8.11 -0.88 2.82
CA ALA A 152 7.77 -1.18 4.20
C ALA A 152 6.85 -2.41 4.29
N ALA A 153 5.81 -2.49 3.44
CA ALA A 153 4.90 -3.64 3.39
C ALA A 153 5.66 -4.94 3.08
N TRP A 154 6.59 -4.90 2.12
CA TRP A 154 7.45 -6.04 1.81
C TRP A 154 8.32 -6.47 2.99
N GLY A 155 8.97 -5.52 3.65
CA GLY A 155 9.78 -5.79 4.84
C GLY A 155 8.98 -6.47 5.95
N ILE A 156 7.76 -5.99 6.22
CA ILE A 156 6.83 -6.60 7.21
C ILE A 156 6.43 -8.02 6.79
N TYR A 157 6.07 -8.22 5.51
CA TYR A 157 5.73 -9.55 5.00
C TYR A 157 6.87 -10.56 5.14
N ARG A 158 8.11 -10.16 4.82
CA ARG A 158 9.30 -11.01 4.98
C ARG A 158 9.48 -11.45 6.43
N LEU A 159 9.43 -10.54 7.37
CA LEU A 159 9.53 -10.83 8.81
C LEU A 159 8.39 -11.72 9.30
N TRP A 160 7.17 -11.47 8.85
CA TRP A 160 5.99 -12.28 9.19
C TRP A 160 6.14 -13.71 8.67
N ARG A 161 6.58 -13.89 7.42
CA ARG A 161 6.79 -15.18 6.78
C ARG A 161 7.89 -16.00 7.49
N GLU A 162 9.04 -15.39 7.77
CA GLU A 162 10.14 -16.03 8.52
C GLU A 162 9.70 -16.53 9.89
N ARG A 163 8.93 -15.72 10.61
CA ARG A 163 8.41 -16.06 11.94
C ARG A 163 7.46 -17.27 11.90
N ARG A 164 6.76 -17.50 10.80
CA ARG A 164 5.86 -18.66 10.62
C ARG A 164 6.61 -19.92 10.16
N ALA A 165 7.64 -19.77 9.35
CA ALA A 165 8.46 -20.89 8.89
C ALA A 165 9.35 -21.49 10.01
N GLY A 166 9.68 -20.71 11.06
CA GLY A 166 10.45 -21.16 12.21
C GLY A 166 9.62 -21.78 13.34
N ARG A 167 8.31 -21.97 13.14
CA ARG A 167 7.40 -22.67 14.08
C ARG A 167 7.03 -24.04 13.53
#